data_d83806f2cdca0b6e871669dbf018751f
#
_entry.id   d83806f2cdca0b6e871669dbf018751f
#
_cell.length_a   1.000
_cell.length_b   1.000
_cell.length_c   1.000
_cell.angle_alpha   90.00
_cell.angle_beta   90.00
_cell.angle_gamma   90.00
#
_symmetry.space_group_name_H-M   'P 1'
#
loop_
_entity.id
_entity.type
_entity.pdbx_description
1 polymer ?
#
loop_
_entity_poly.entity_id
_entity_poly.type
_entity_poly.pdbx_seq_one_letter_code
_entity_poly.pdbx_strand_id
1 'polypeptide(L)'
;MRIKGKAVEEVMRLYPKIFLACHQRHVRDSVTGHQLSDHQASILDHLDEVEPTSLMELARHLGVTASTMSLTIDRLVRGGYVSRQRAAKDGRVVALRLTEAGVRIRREKSVLDPELVRGMLSRLTTRDLEQALQGLEILGRAAAEQMESRSSRNLVKRRPLPESEKVEG
;
A
#
# COMPACT_ATOMS: atom_id res chain seq x y z
N MET A 1 -21.39 2.56 23.14
CA MET A 1 -20.65 1.57 23.98
C MET A 1 -19.26 2.13 24.28
N ARG A 2 -18.91 2.36 25.53
CA ARG A 2 -17.60 2.90 25.93
C ARG A 2 -16.59 1.76 25.86
N ILE A 3 -15.66 1.83 24.91
CA ILE A 3 -14.58 0.82 24.78
C ILE A 3 -13.74 0.90 26.06
N LYS A 4 -13.59 -0.24 26.76
CA LYS A 4 -12.76 -0.31 27.97
C LYS A 4 -11.30 -0.10 27.57
N GLY A 5 -10.58 0.81 28.21
CA GLY A 5 -9.15 1.09 27.93
C GLY A 5 -8.30 -0.16 27.87
N LYS A 6 -8.57 -1.15 28.69
CA LYS A 6 -7.91 -2.47 28.69
C LYS A 6 -7.97 -3.20 27.35
N ALA A 7 -9.07 -3.09 26.57
CA ALA A 7 -9.17 -3.73 25.25
C ALA A 7 -8.24 -3.05 24.22
N VAL A 8 -8.09 -1.74 24.30
CA VAL A 8 -7.15 -0.99 23.45
C VAL A 8 -5.71 -1.39 23.78
N GLU A 9 -5.36 -1.44 25.06
CA GLU A 9 -4.02 -1.86 25.51
C GLU A 9 -3.68 -3.27 25.03
N GLU A 10 -4.62 -4.22 25.11
CA GLU A 10 -4.41 -5.58 24.65
C GLU A 10 -4.19 -5.65 23.12
N VAL A 11 -4.96 -4.92 22.33
CA VAL A 11 -4.74 -4.86 20.88
C VAL A 11 -3.37 -4.26 20.56
N MET A 12 -3.01 -3.13 21.21
CA MET A 12 -1.70 -2.48 21.03
C MET A 12 -0.53 -3.39 21.48
N ARG A 13 -0.74 -4.28 22.41
CA ARG A 13 0.26 -5.24 22.87
C ARG A 13 0.39 -6.47 21.97
N LEU A 14 -0.72 -6.99 21.45
CA LEU A 14 -0.77 -8.28 20.73
C LEU A 14 -0.56 -8.14 19.24
N TYR A 15 -1.21 -7.16 18.61
CA TYR A 15 -1.12 -6.99 17.15
C TYR A 15 0.31 -6.81 16.64
N PRO A 16 1.18 -5.98 17.24
CA PRO A 16 2.56 -5.84 16.78
C PRO A 16 3.35 -7.15 16.83
N LYS A 17 3.07 -8.05 17.78
CA LYS A 17 3.74 -9.35 17.86
C LYS A 17 3.39 -10.24 16.67
N ILE A 18 2.10 -10.27 16.27
CA ILE A 18 1.62 -11.02 15.10
C ILE A 18 2.24 -10.43 13.84
N PHE A 19 2.17 -9.10 13.70
CA PHE A 19 2.74 -8.40 12.55
C PHE A 19 4.23 -8.67 12.40
N LEU A 20 5.04 -8.46 13.44
CA LEU A 20 6.50 -8.64 13.39
C LEU A 20 6.91 -10.11 13.17
N ALA A 21 6.14 -11.06 13.69
CA ALA A 21 6.40 -12.49 13.51
C ALA A 21 6.14 -12.96 12.07
N CYS A 22 5.21 -12.31 11.37
CA CYS A 22 4.76 -12.72 10.04
C CYS A 22 5.02 -11.69 8.95
N HIS A 23 5.64 -10.53 9.28
CA HIS A 23 5.86 -9.45 8.33
C HIS A 23 6.85 -9.85 7.24
N GLN A 24 6.45 -9.62 6.01
CA GLN A 24 7.28 -9.83 4.83
C GLN A 24 8.10 -8.56 4.54
N ARG A 25 9.41 -8.68 4.58
CA ARG A 25 10.33 -7.57 4.22
C ARG A 25 10.58 -7.43 2.73
N HIS A 26 10.28 -8.49 1.97
CA HIS A 26 10.50 -8.56 0.52
C HIS A 26 9.32 -9.25 -0.14
N VAL A 27 8.84 -8.68 -1.22
CA VAL A 27 7.84 -9.32 -2.09
C VAL A 27 8.58 -10.14 -3.13
N ARG A 28 8.28 -11.44 -3.21
CA ARG A 28 8.86 -12.33 -4.22
C ARG A 28 7.90 -12.43 -5.41
N ASP A 29 8.41 -12.13 -6.59
CA ASP A 29 7.67 -12.37 -7.84
C ASP A 29 7.54 -13.88 -8.05
N SER A 30 6.31 -14.37 -8.09
CA SER A 30 5.98 -15.79 -8.25
C SER A 30 6.43 -16.38 -9.60
N VAL A 31 6.59 -15.53 -10.62
CA VAL A 31 6.97 -15.93 -11.98
C VAL A 31 8.48 -15.90 -12.18
N THR A 32 9.14 -14.82 -11.77
CA THR A 32 10.58 -14.62 -12.02
C THR A 32 11.46 -15.03 -10.86
N GLY A 33 10.88 -15.20 -9.66
CA GLY A 33 11.61 -15.43 -8.42
C GLY A 33 12.35 -14.19 -7.89
N HIS A 34 12.28 -13.06 -8.60
CA HIS A 34 12.92 -11.81 -8.21
C HIS A 34 12.33 -11.26 -6.91
N GLN A 35 13.18 -10.67 -6.06
CA GLN A 35 12.77 -10.09 -4.79
C GLN A 35 12.75 -8.56 -4.88
N LEU A 36 11.60 -7.98 -4.58
CA LEU A 36 11.44 -6.54 -4.39
C LEU A 36 11.45 -6.25 -2.89
N SER A 37 12.13 -5.16 -2.49
CA SER A 37 11.95 -4.66 -1.11
C SER A 37 10.51 -4.16 -0.93
N ASP A 38 10.03 -4.16 0.32
CA ASP A 38 8.70 -3.63 0.65
C ASP A 38 8.52 -2.18 0.14
N HIS A 39 9.56 -1.35 0.27
CA HIS A 39 9.56 0.00 -0.29
C HIS A 39 9.42 0.03 -1.83
N GLN A 40 10.09 -0.87 -2.56
CA GLN A 40 9.93 -0.97 -4.02
C GLN A 40 8.52 -1.44 -4.39
N ALA A 41 7.98 -2.43 -3.67
CA ALA A 41 6.63 -2.93 -3.91
C ALA A 41 5.56 -1.88 -3.57
N SER A 42 5.75 -1.07 -2.51
CA SER A 42 4.81 0.00 -2.15
C SER A 42 4.75 1.13 -3.19
N ILE A 43 5.85 1.41 -3.90
CA ILE A 43 5.85 2.39 -4.99
C ILE A 43 4.87 1.98 -6.11
N LEU A 44 4.72 0.69 -6.37
CA LEU A 44 3.79 0.20 -7.40
C LEU A 44 2.32 0.55 -7.10
N ASP A 45 1.95 0.79 -5.83
CA ASP A 45 0.60 1.20 -5.45
C ASP A 45 0.24 2.62 -5.91
N HIS A 46 1.26 3.44 -6.21
CA HIS A 46 1.11 4.83 -6.65
C HIS A 46 1.23 4.99 -8.16
N LEU A 47 1.33 3.89 -8.90
CA LEU A 47 1.42 3.87 -10.36
C LEU A 47 0.19 3.19 -10.95
N ASP A 48 -0.16 3.59 -12.17
CA ASP A 48 -1.24 3.00 -12.95
C ASP A 48 -0.72 2.37 -14.25
N GLU A 49 -1.50 1.46 -14.83
CA GLU A 49 -1.17 0.80 -16.11
C GLU A 49 -1.59 1.64 -17.33
N VAL A 50 -2.62 2.48 -17.17
CA VAL A 50 -3.19 3.30 -18.24
C VAL A 50 -2.75 4.76 -18.11
N GLU A 51 -2.95 5.35 -16.92
CA GLU A 51 -2.61 6.75 -16.67
C GLU A 51 -1.15 6.92 -16.24
N PRO A 52 -0.35 7.70 -16.99
CA PRO A 52 1.05 7.89 -16.65
C PRO A 52 1.21 8.80 -15.44
N THR A 53 2.04 8.40 -14.50
CA THR A 53 2.44 9.21 -13.35
C THR A 53 3.78 9.88 -13.62
N SER A 54 3.90 11.18 -13.35
CA SER A 54 5.17 11.90 -13.44
C SER A 54 6.13 11.48 -12.32
N LEU A 55 7.41 11.27 -12.63
CA LEU A 55 8.44 10.97 -11.64
C LEU A 55 8.53 12.06 -10.56
N MET A 56 8.38 13.33 -10.94
CA MET A 56 8.43 14.46 -10.02
C MET A 56 7.25 14.47 -9.07
N GLU A 57 6.04 14.19 -9.58
CA GLU A 57 4.83 14.09 -8.75
C GLU A 57 4.91 12.94 -7.77
N LEU A 58 5.39 11.78 -8.22
CA LEU A 58 5.60 10.61 -7.38
C LEU A 58 6.60 10.89 -6.26
N ALA A 59 7.74 11.52 -6.56
CA ALA A 59 8.73 11.91 -5.59
C ALA A 59 8.17 12.87 -4.54
N ARG A 60 7.42 13.90 -4.98
CA ARG A 60 6.77 14.86 -4.10
C ARG A 60 5.70 14.19 -3.21
N HIS A 61 4.90 13.31 -3.78
CA HIS A 61 3.84 12.59 -3.05
C HIS A 61 4.41 11.71 -1.93
N LEU A 62 5.54 11.05 -2.20
CA LEU A 62 6.22 10.17 -1.24
C LEU A 62 7.24 10.89 -0.34
N GLY A 63 7.39 12.21 -0.48
CA GLY A 63 8.26 13.01 0.38
C GLY A 63 9.76 12.73 0.19
N VAL A 64 10.18 12.28 -1.00
CA VAL A 64 11.59 11.98 -1.32
C VAL A 64 12.10 12.90 -2.43
N THR A 65 13.43 12.96 -2.61
CA THR A 65 14.04 13.72 -3.71
C THR A 65 13.82 13.01 -5.06
N ALA A 66 13.78 13.79 -6.14
CA ALA A 66 13.66 13.23 -7.50
C ALA A 66 14.79 12.25 -7.85
N SER A 67 16.01 12.52 -7.34
CA SER A 67 17.18 11.63 -7.52
C SER A 67 16.97 10.29 -6.81
N THR A 68 16.53 10.30 -5.57
CA THR A 68 16.23 9.08 -4.80
C THR A 68 15.12 8.27 -5.49
N MET A 69 14.05 8.94 -5.93
CA MET A 69 12.96 8.30 -6.66
C MET A 69 13.47 7.71 -7.97
N SER A 70 14.29 8.45 -8.75
CA SER A 70 14.84 7.95 -10.02
C SER A 70 15.63 6.66 -9.84
N LEU A 71 16.49 6.56 -8.81
CA LEU A 71 17.25 5.34 -8.53
C LEU A 71 16.34 4.13 -8.22
N THR A 72 15.26 4.36 -7.49
CA THR A 72 14.31 3.28 -7.17
C THR A 72 13.50 2.86 -8.40
N ILE A 73 13.04 3.84 -9.19
CA ILE A 73 12.35 3.58 -10.45
C ILE A 73 13.27 2.87 -11.45
N ASP A 74 14.55 3.22 -11.55
CA ASP A 74 15.50 2.54 -12.42
C ASP A 74 15.66 1.04 -12.08
N ARG A 75 15.57 0.69 -10.80
CA ARG A 75 15.57 -0.72 -10.35
C ARG A 75 14.28 -1.43 -10.76
N LEU A 76 13.13 -0.78 -10.60
CA LEU A 76 11.82 -1.31 -10.99
C LEU A 76 11.70 -1.46 -12.52
N VAL A 77 12.27 -0.54 -13.30
CA VAL A 77 12.33 -0.63 -14.76
C VAL A 77 13.23 -1.80 -15.19
N ARG A 78 14.43 -1.93 -14.60
CA ARG A 78 15.32 -3.08 -14.88
C ARG A 78 14.71 -4.42 -14.49
N GLY A 79 13.89 -4.44 -13.42
CA GLY A 79 13.12 -5.62 -13.02
C GLY A 79 11.91 -5.90 -13.91
N GLY A 80 11.56 -5.00 -14.83
CA GLY A 80 10.43 -5.17 -15.74
C GLY A 80 9.07 -4.84 -15.13
N TYR A 81 9.00 -4.21 -13.94
CA TYR A 81 7.75 -3.89 -13.24
C TYR A 81 7.17 -2.53 -13.61
N VAL A 82 8.00 -1.62 -14.07
CA VAL A 82 7.63 -0.26 -14.45
C VAL A 82 8.17 0.03 -15.84
N SER A 83 7.37 0.64 -16.69
CA SER A 83 7.81 1.23 -17.96
C SER A 83 8.06 2.72 -17.78
N ARG A 84 9.10 3.23 -18.48
CA ARG A 84 9.50 4.63 -18.44
C ARG A 84 9.47 5.18 -19.86
N GLN A 85 8.70 6.22 -20.07
CA GLN A 85 8.59 6.90 -21.36
C GLN A 85 8.78 8.40 -21.18
N ARG A 86 9.30 9.07 -22.19
CA ARG A 86 9.28 10.53 -22.24
C ARG A 86 7.89 10.98 -22.69
N ALA A 87 7.31 11.97 -22.01
CA ALA A 87 6.02 12.50 -22.41
C ALA A 87 6.10 13.12 -23.81
N ALA A 88 5.15 12.77 -24.69
CA ALA A 88 5.15 13.21 -26.09
C ALA A 88 5.08 14.72 -26.27
N LYS A 89 4.45 15.45 -25.30
CA LYS A 89 4.28 16.91 -25.34
C LYS A 89 5.46 17.68 -24.74
N ASP A 90 6.18 17.09 -23.79
CA ASP A 90 7.35 17.69 -23.15
C ASP A 90 8.36 16.58 -22.84
N GLY A 91 9.39 16.48 -23.65
CA GLY A 91 10.45 15.48 -23.52
C GLY A 91 11.25 15.55 -22.20
N ARG A 92 11.02 16.58 -21.38
CA ARG A 92 11.61 16.74 -20.04
C ARG A 92 10.82 15.97 -18.98
N VAL A 93 9.55 15.67 -19.24
CA VAL A 93 8.67 14.95 -18.31
C VAL A 93 8.83 13.45 -18.51
N VAL A 94 9.21 12.77 -17.45
CA VAL A 94 9.30 11.31 -17.43
C VAL A 94 7.97 10.75 -16.93
N ALA A 95 7.30 10.02 -17.79
CA ALA A 95 6.05 9.32 -17.55
C ALA A 95 6.33 7.86 -17.14
N LEU A 96 5.75 7.43 -16.05
CA LEU A 96 5.88 6.09 -15.47
C LEU A 96 4.54 5.37 -15.54
N ARG A 97 4.56 4.09 -15.92
CA ARG A 97 3.39 3.20 -15.89
C ARG A 97 3.77 1.84 -15.37
N LEU A 98 2.79 1.13 -14.79
CA LEU A 98 2.96 -0.28 -14.49
C LEU A 98 3.03 -1.10 -15.78
N THR A 99 3.85 -2.14 -15.75
CA THR A 99 3.78 -3.25 -16.70
C THR A 99 2.81 -4.31 -16.17
N GLU A 100 2.50 -5.34 -16.98
CA GLU A 100 1.74 -6.50 -16.50
C GLU A 100 2.39 -7.16 -15.28
N ALA A 101 3.73 -7.25 -15.25
CA ALA A 101 4.46 -7.76 -14.09
C ALA A 101 4.28 -6.85 -12.86
N GLY A 102 4.30 -5.53 -13.05
CA GLY A 102 4.04 -4.58 -11.96
C GLY A 102 2.62 -4.68 -11.41
N VAL A 103 1.62 -4.83 -12.27
CA VAL A 103 0.22 -5.05 -11.89
C VAL A 103 0.07 -6.36 -11.11
N ARG A 104 0.73 -7.44 -11.57
CA ARG A 104 0.73 -8.73 -10.87
C ARG A 104 1.30 -8.59 -9.47
N ILE A 105 2.49 -8.01 -9.31
CA ILE A 105 3.11 -7.79 -7.99
C ILE A 105 2.22 -6.95 -7.09
N ARG A 106 1.62 -5.87 -7.60
CA ARG A 106 0.69 -5.03 -6.84
C ARG A 106 -0.52 -5.81 -6.31
N ARG A 107 -1.03 -6.77 -7.08
CA ARG A 107 -2.17 -7.64 -6.69
C ARG A 107 -1.77 -8.76 -5.72
N GLU A 108 -0.61 -9.36 -5.94
CA GLU A 108 -0.11 -10.51 -5.18
C GLU A 108 0.58 -10.10 -3.87
N LYS A 109 0.98 -8.85 -3.75
CA LYS A 109 1.70 -8.38 -2.58
C LYS A 109 0.84 -8.49 -1.33
N SER A 110 1.42 -9.08 -0.29
CA SER A 110 0.86 -9.14 1.06
C SER A 110 1.84 -8.50 2.03
N VAL A 111 1.33 -7.86 3.07
CA VAL A 111 2.15 -7.38 4.21
C VAL A 111 2.67 -8.52 5.06
N LEU A 112 2.05 -9.70 4.94
CA LEU A 112 2.42 -10.90 5.70
C LEU A 112 2.95 -11.97 4.76
N ASP A 113 4.00 -12.68 5.20
CA ASP A 113 4.55 -13.85 4.53
C ASP A 113 3.66 -15.07 4.81
N PRO A 114 3.09 -15.74 3.77
CA PRO A 114 2.22 -16.89 3.96
C PRO A 114 2.89 -18.06 4.70
N GLU A 115 4.18 -18.27 4.50
CA GLU A 115 4.90 -19.36 5.17
C GLU A 115 5.10 -19.06 6.66
N LEU A 116 5.41 -17.80 7.01
CA LEU A 116 5.51 -17.39 8.40
C LEU A 116 4.14 -17.46 9.09
N VAL A 117 3.06 -17.06 8.39
CA VAL A 117 1.69 -17.21 8.88
C VAL A 117 1.35 -18.68 9.10
N ARG A 118 1.66 -19.56 8.14
CA ARG A 118 1.45 -21.02 8.28
C ARG A 118 2.20 -21.58 9.48
N GLY A 119 3.48 -21.20 9.64
CA GLY A 119 4.31 -21.61 10.77
C GLY A 119 3.79 -21.13 12.12
N MET A 120 3.18 -19.95 12.18
CA MET A 120 2.52 -19.45 13.39
C MET A 120 1.24 -20.24 13.68
N LEU A 121 0.37 -20.41 12.68
CA LEU A 121 -0.93 -21.09 12.83
C LEU A 121 -0.78 -22.58 13.16
N SER A 122 0.27 -23.25 12.67
CA SER A 122 0.54 -24.66 12.96
C SER A 122 0.83 -24.95 14.43
N ARG A 123 1.08 -23.94 15.23
CA ARG A 123 1.30 -24.06 16.69
C ARG A 123 0.01 -24.01 17.51
N LEU A 124 -1.12 -23.78 16.86
CA LEU A 124 -2.43 -23.68 17.51
C LEU A 124 -3.12 -25.04 17.51
N THR A 125 -3.94 -25.30 18.53
CA THR A 125 -4.92 -26.38 18.47
C THR A 125 -6.01 -26.02 17.46
N THR A 126 -6.75 -27.01 16.94
CA THR A 126 -7.88 -26.76 16.02
C THR A 126 -8.88 -25.76 16.61
N ARG A 127 -9.20 -25.90 17.87
CA ARG A 127 -10.12 -25.01 18.60
C ARG A 127 -9.59 -23.57 18.68
N ASP A 128 -8.30 -23.40 19.02
CA ASP A 128 -7.70 -22.06 19.12
C ASP A 128 -7.60 -21.38 17.73
N LEU A 129 -7.34 -22.19 16.69
CA LEU A 129 -7.31 -21.71 15.31
C LEU A 129 -8.67 -21.15 14.88
N GLU A 130 -9.75 -21.91 15.11
CA GLU A 130 -11.11 -21.46 14.80
C GLU A 130 -11.47 -20.15 15.53
N GLN A 131 -11.16 -20.08 16.83
CA GLN A 131 -11.41 -18.87 17.63
C GLN A 131 -10.58 -17.66 17.15
N ALA A 132 -9.31 -17.89 16.81
CA ALA A 132 -8.43 -16.84 16.30
C ALA A 132 -8.91 -16.29 14.96
N LEU A 133 -9.31 -17.16 14.02
CA LEU A 133 -9.84 -16.75 12.73
C LEU A 133 -11.15 -15.96 12.87
N GLN A 134 -12.07 -16.42 13.73
CA GLN A 134 -13.30 -15.69 14.03
C GLN A 134 -13.02 -14.31 14.63
N GLY A 135 -12.08 -14.21 15.56
CA GLY A 135 -11.66 -12.94 16.16
C GLY A 135 -11.04 -11.99 15.15
N LEU A 136 -10.18 -12.50 14.26
CA LEU A 136 -9.58 -11.71 13.19
C LEU A 136 -10.62 -11.21 12.18
N GLU A 137 -11.61 -12.02 11.84
CA GLU A 137 -12.70 -11.62 10.94
C GLU A 137 -13.52 -10.46 11.53
N ILE A 138 -13.84 -10.53 12.83
CA ILE A 138 -14.56 -9.46 13.53
C ILE A 138 -13.74 -8.16 13.52
N LEU A 139 -12.45 -8.24 13.84
CA LEU A 139 -11.56 -7.08 13.83
C LEU A 139 -11.35 -6.52 12.44
N GLY A 140 -11.24 -7.39 11.43
CA GLY A 140 -11.09 -7.03 10.02
C GLY A 140 -12.30 -6.23 9.50
N ARG A 141 -13.52 -6.66 9.80
CA ARG A 141 -14.74 -5.90 9.45
C ARG A 141 -14.75 -4.51 10.09
N ALA A 142 -14.48 -4.43 11.39
CA ALA A 142 -14.44 -3.15 12.09
C ALA A 142 -13.35 -2.21 11.53
N ALA A 143 -12.21 -2.75 11.13
CA ALA A 143 -11.14 -1.99 10.50
C ALA A 143 -11.55 -1.47 9.11
N ALA A 144 -12.22 -2.29 8.29
CA ALA A 144 -12.71 -1.89 6.97
C ALA A 144 -13.71 -0.72 7.08
N GLU A 145 -14.70 -0.82 7.95
CA GLU A 145 -15.67 0.26 8.22
C GLU A 145 -14.99 1.57 8.67
N GLN A 146 -13.95 1.45 9.50
CA GLN A 146 -13.17 2.61 9.93
C GLN A 146 -12.38 3.25 8.78
N MET A 147 -11.83 2.48 7.86
CA MET A 147 -11.10 2.97 6.69
C MET A 147 -12.04 3.71 5.73
N GLU A 148 -13.21 3.17 5.43
CA GLU A 148 -14.23 3.82 4.61
C GLU A 148 -14.68 5.17 5.20
N SER A 149 -14.93 5.18 6.52
CA SER A 149 -15.31 6.40 7.25
C SER A 149 -14.22 7.48 7.23
N ARG A 150 -12.94 7.10 7.17
CA ARG A 150 -11.80 8.02 7.03
C ARG A 150 -11.68 8.56 5.61
N SER A 151 -11.85 7.70 4.61
CA SER A 151 -11.82 8.07 3.18
C SER A 151 -12.90 9.08 2.84
N SER A 152 -14.13 8.85 3.28
CA SER A 152 -15.26 9.74 3.08
C SER A 152 -15.04 11.12 3.74
N ARG A 153 -14.47 11.16 4.94
CA ARG A 153 -14.13 12.42 5.63
C ARG A 153 -13.04 13.22 4.93
N ASN A 154 -12.07 12.56 4.31
CA ASN A 154 -10.99 13.22 3.58
C ASN A 154 -11.47 13.78 2.23
N LEU A 155 -12.42 13.15 1.56
CA LEU A 155 -13.06 13.65 0.35
C LEU A 155 -13.86 14.92 0.62
N VAL A 156 -14.60 15.00 1.73
CA VAL A 156 -15.37 16.19 2.14
C VAL A 156 -14.45 17.38 2.43
N LYS A 157 -13.28 17.14 3.05
CA LYS A 157 -12.29 18.20 3.35
C LYS A 157 -11.55 18.74 2.11
N ARG A 158 -11.58 18.02 0.98
CA ARG A 158 -10.94 18.43 -0.28
C ARG A 158 -11.86 19.17 -1.23
N ARG A 159 -13.12 19.43 -0.85
CA ARG A 159 -14.04 20.23 -1.68
C ARG A 159 -13.53 21.67 -1.71
N PRO A 160 -13.22 22.25 -2.90
CA PRO A 160 -12.80 23.63 -2.99
C PRO A 160 -13.94 24.53 -2.48
N LEU A 161 -13.56 25.61 -1.80
CA LEU A 161 -14.49 26.67 -1.41
C LEU A 161 -15.20 27.20 -2.65
N PRO A 162 -16.52 27.48 -2.60
CA PRO A 162 -17.20 28.09 -3.72
C PRO A 162 -16.50 29.41 -4.03
N GLU A 163 -16.19 29.63 -5.31
CA GLU A 163 -15.70 30.93 -5.81
C GLU A 163 -16.72 31.98 -5.40
N SER A 164 -16.28 32.94 -4.59
CA SER A 164 -17.07 34.12 -4.24
C SER A 164 -17.37 34.84 -5.53
N GLU A 165 -18.66 34.98 -5.85
CA GLU A 165 -19.19 35.83 -6.88
C GLU A 165 -18.49 37.19 -6.82
N LYS A 166 -17.80 37.54 -7.91
CA LYS A 166 -17.37 38.89 -8.15
C LYS A 166 -18.64 39.73 -8.33
N VAL A 167 -18.99 40.46 -7.29
CA VAL A 167 -19.96 41.57 -7.41
C VAL A 167 -19.25 42.65 -8.23
N GLU A 168 -19.65 42.79 -9.49
CA GLU A 168 -19.40 44.00 -10.29
C GLU A 168 -20.27 45.12 -9.70
N GLY A 169 -19.63 46.21 -9.30
CA GLY A 169 -20.18 47.51 -8.95
C GLY A 169 -19.27 48.58 -9.47
#